data_cb553170e7e703626e62b5cb9fdf0e0c
#
_entry.id   cb553170e7e703626e62b5cb9fdf0e0c
#
_cell.length_a   1.000
_cell.length_b   1.000
_cell.length_c   1.000
_cell.angle_alpha   90.00
_cell.angle_beta   90.00
_cell.angle_gamma   90.00
#
_symmetry.space_group_name_H-M   'P 1'
#
loop_
_entity.id
_entity.type
_entity.pdbx_description
1 polymer ?
#
loop_
_entity_poly.entity_id
_entity_poly.type
_entity_poly.pdbx_seq_one_letter_code
_entity_poly.pdbx_strand_id
1 'polypeptide(L)'
;MNRVSRRQVLCGMGGAGIAALLAGEQLAQSSPSGMNGRLISLPFESGEGGYSCYRTPGLAVSERGTVLAFCGGRVDNCRDEGNIDVVLRRSSDGGRSWGPLQVLANDGPNPCKIPLPVVLPGGRILLLWLWNASVQREADRGKRFLRVTHSDDDGLSWARSRDITEQVRLPGWKPWYGIGPGHGIVKRLAPAAGRIVVPARHSVPGTGSASHLLLSDDGGQSWRVGAIAGYRPSSECTVAELGDGSLMLNSRSDGQRVVSISQDGGEMMASSAPDPQLIEPANGCQASLLTYAFGADRQATLLFANPADPLLRTNGRLRLSRDNGRNWSRGFGYSQGPGSFSGYSDLARFADGDAALLVESGASHEKRRGKDRRHDGIAFQRIPFALLAQS
;
A
#
# COMPACT_ATOMS: atom_id res chain seq x y z
N MET A 1 76.46 12.26 -16.71
CA MET A 1 77.54 11.76 -15.83
C MET A 1 76.96 10.66 -14.94
N ASN A 2 77.43 9.47 -15.21
CA ASN A 2 77.84 8.39 -14.30
C ASN A 2 76.83 7.89 -13.30
N ARG A 3 76.54 6.64 -13.08
CA ARG A 3 76.93 5.25 -13.47
C ARG A 3 76.05 4.32 -12.68
N VAL A 4 75.33 3.42 -13.28
CA VAL A 4 75.46 1.95 -13.32
C VAL A 4 75.97 1.30 -12.00
N SER A 5 75.18 0.36 -11.46
CA SER A 5 75.66 -1.01 -11.23
C SER A 5 74.56 -2.00 -10.86
N ARG A 6 74.57 -3.11 -11.51
CA ARG A 6 73.83 -4.37 -11.40
C ARG A 6 74.22 -5.13 -10.15
N ARG A 7 73.30 -5.96 -9.60
CA ARG A 7 73.54 -7.41 -9.41
C ARG A 7 72.26 -8.20 -9.17
N GLN A 8 72.13 -9.22 -9.97
CA GLN A 8 71.20 -10.34 -9.82
C GLN A 8 71.61 -11.24 -8.68
N VAL A 9 70.73 -11.97 -8.06
CA VAL A 9 70.78 -13.39 -7.70
C VAL A 9 69.40 -14.02 -7.58
N LEU A 10 69.32 -15.22 -8.08
CA LEU A 10 68.17 -16.08 -8.32
C LEU A 10 67.66 -16.83 -7.07
N CYS A 11 66.45 -17.37 -7.29
CA CYS A 11 65.88 -18.66 -6.83
C CYS A 11 65.05 -18.68 -5.56
N GLY A 12 63.84 -19.20 -5.74
CA GLY A 12 63.06 -19.90 -4.71
C GLY A 12 61.59 -20.00 -5.08
N MET A 13 61.18 -21.14 -5.63
CA MET A 13 59.79 -21.53 -5.91
C MET A 13 58.98 -21.65 -4.62
N GLY A 14 57.71 -21.22 -4.65
CA GLY A 14 56.73 -21.50 -3.60
C GLY A 14 55.37 -20.95 -4.00
N GLY A 15 54.56 -21.78 -4.65
CA GLY A 15 53.18 -21.42 -4.99
C GLY A 15 52.29 -21.31 -3.75
N ALA A 16 51.57 -20.22 -3.64
CA ALA A 16 50.38 -20.14 -2.78
C ALA A 16 49.37 -19.27 -3.53
N GLY A 17 48.29 -19.90 -3.93
CA GLY A 17 47.18 -19.26 -4.59
C GLY A 17 46.52 -18.22 -3.68
N ILE A 18 46.43 -17.00 -4.17
CA ILE A 18 45.60 -15.96 -3.55
C ILE A 18 44.16 -16.18 -4.04
N ALA A 19 43.36 -16.86 -3.20
CA ALA A 19 41.93 -16.82 -3.35
C ALA A 19 41.44 -15.42 -2.97
N ALA A 20 41.03 -14.64 -3.95
CA ALA A 20 40.34 -13.39 -3.72
C ALA A 20 38.95 -13.69 -3.10
N LEU A 21 38.83 -13.51 -1.79
CA LEU A 21 37.58 -13.43 -1.08
C LEU A 21 36.87 -12.15 -1.54
N LEU A 22 35.90 -12.30 -2.44
CA LEU A 22 34.88 -11.34 -2.64
C LEU A 22 33.98 -11.38 -1.38
N ALA A 23 34.33 -10.56 -0.41
CA ALA A 23 33.41 -10.24 0.70
C ALA A 23 32.25 -9.43 0.11
N GLY A 24 31.17 -10.14 -0.24
CA GLY A 24 29.88 -9.48 -0.46
C GLY A 24 29.47 -8.86 0.87
N GLU A 25 29.39 -7.53 0.92
CA GLU A 25 28.73 -6.82 1.99
C GLU A 25 27.27 -7.25 2.01
N GLN A 26 26.94 -8.22 2.83
CA GLN A 26 25.58 -8.47 3.28
C GLN A 26 25.20 -7.26 4.15
N LEU A 27 24.46 -6.32 3.57
CA LEU A 27 23.74 -5.31 4.34
C LEU A 27 22.97 -6.03 5.43
N ALA A 28 23.29 -5.72 6.67
CA ALA A 28 22.64 -6.28 7.84
C ALA A 28 21.17 -5.88 7.82
N GLN A 29 20.31 -6.78 7.33
CA GLN A 29 18.87 -6.62 7.49
C GLN A 29 18.56 -6.72 8.99
N SER A 30 17.84 -5.73 9.52
CA SER A 30 17.38 -5.75 10.90
C SER A 30 16.64 -7.07 11.19
N SER A 31 17.12 -7.82 12.18
CA SER A 31 16.52 -9.10 12.55
C SER A 31 15.06 -8.90 12.92
N PRO A 32 14.13 -9.77 12.47
CA PRO A 32 12.72 -9.66 12.82
C PRO A 32 12.55 -9.74 14.34
N SER A 33 11.87 -8.75 14.93
CA SER A 33 11.53 -8.72 16.34
C SER A 33 10.11 -9.23 16.55
N GLY A 34 9.92 -10.16 17.48
CA GLY A 34 8.60 -10.65 17.87
C GLY A 34 8.05 -9.85 19.06
N MET A 35 6.94 -9.14 18.90
CA MET A 35 6.16 -8.59 20.01
C MET A 35 4.80 -9.27 20.08
N ASN A 36 4.46 -9.84 21.24
CA ASN A 36 3.16 -10.50 21.47
C ASN A 36 2.80 -11.58 20.41
N GLY A 37 3.76 -12.39 19.97
CA GLY A 37 3.55 -13.43 18.96
C GLY A 37 3.45 -12.93 17.52
N ARG A 38 3.61 -11.64 17.26
CA ARG A 38 3.63 -11.06 15.91
C ARG A 38 5.05 -11.06 15.34
N LEU A 39 5.18 -11.41 14.06
CA LEU A 39 6.39 -11.12 13.30
C LEU A 39 6.37 -9.66 12.85
N ILE A 40 7.45 -8.93 13.09
CA ILE A 40 7.63 -7.55 12.62
C ILE A 40 8.94 -7.45 11.85
N SER A 41 8.89 -6.88 10.65
CA SER A 41 10.07 -6.60 9.82
C SER A 41 9.91 -5.27 9.10
N LEU A 42 11.00 -4.75 8.54
CA LEU A 42 11.05 -3.43 7.91
C LEU A 42 11.46 -3.57 6.45
N PRO A 43 10.51 -3.81 5.50
CA PRO A 43 10.85 -3.92 4.08
C PRO A 43 11.42 -2.63 3.49
N PHE A 44 11.06 -1.47 4.03
CA PHE A 44 11.54 -0.18 3.54
C PHE A 44 11.95 0.70 4.71
N GLU A 45 13.21 1.03 4.79
CA GLU A 45 13.80 1.93 5.76
C GLU A 45 14.17 3.25 5.10
N SER A 46 13.68 4.38 5.65
CA SER A 46 13.93 5.70 5.08
C SER A 46 15.40 6.08 5.19
N GLY A 47 15.96 6.57 4.07
CA GLY A 47 17.40 6.82 3.93
C GLY A 47 18.17 5.69 3.26
N GLU A 48 17.56 4.54 3.03
CA GLU A 48 18.17 3.41 2.35
C GLU A 48 17.68 3.23 0.91
N GLY A 49 18.37 2.41 0.12
CA GLY A 49 17.99 2.06 -1.25
C GLY A 49 17.95 3.23 -2.24
N GLY A 50 18.53 4.36 -1.90
CA GLY A 50 18.53 5.57 -2.74
C GLY A 50 17.32 6.50 -2.50
N TYR A 51 16.51 6.24 -1.48
CA TYR A 51 15.32 7.03 -1.18
C TYR A 51 15.38 7.64 0.22
N SER A 52 15.14 8.94 0.30
CA SER A 52 15.05 9.65 1.58
C SER A 52 13.86 9.22 2.42
N CYS A 53 12.80 8.70 1.77
CA CYS A 53 11.55 8.39 2.45
C CYS A 53 10.71 7.40 1.65
N TYR A 54 9.97 6.55 2.36
CA TYR A 54 8.99 5.62 1.78
C TYR A 54 7.60 5.90 2.33
N ARG A 55 6.59 5.98 1.43
CA ARG A 55 5.21 6.25 1.83
C ARG A 55 4.19 5.58 0.91
N THR A 56 2.91 5.62 1.32
CA THR A 56 1.77 5.11 0.56
C THR A 56 1.88 3.61 0.24
N PRO A 57 1.80 2.76 1.29
CA PRO A 57 1.91 1.32 1.13
C PRO A 57 0.76 0.71 0.31
N GLY A 58 1.07 -0.32 -0.45
CA GLY A 58 0.16 -1.27 -1.06
C GLY A 58 0.67 -2.68 -0.78
N LEU A 59 -0.21 -3.62 -0.44
CA LEU A 59 0.15 -4.95 0.01
C LEU A 59 -0.64 -6.01 -0.76
N ALA A 60 0.05 -7.05 -1.20
CA ALA A 60 -0.58 -8.27 -1.69
C ALA A 60 0.10 -9.51 -1.09
N VAL A 61 -0.69 -10.55 -0.87
CA VAL A 61 -0.20 -11.91 -0.68
C VAL A 61 -0.69 -12.70 -1.88
N SER A 62 0.24 -13.22 -2.67
CA SER A 62 -0.09 -13.97 -3.88
C SER A 62 -0.69 -15.33 -3.56
N GLU A 63 -1.28 -16.00 -4.55
CA GLU A 63 -1.78 -17.37 -4.40
C GLU A 63 -0.68 -18.38 -4.03
N ARG A 64 0.59 -18.07 -4.33
CA ARG A 64 1.76 -18.86 -3.95
C ARG A 64 2.28 -18.55 -2.54
N GLY A 65 1.66 -17.58 -1.84
CA GLY A 65 2.05 -17.16 -0.51
C GLY A 65 3.19 -16.13 -0.47
N THR A 66 3.67 -15.65 -1.61
CA THR A 66 4.65 -14.55 -1.66
C THR A 66 4.01 -13.26 -1.16
N VAL A 67 4.68 -12.57 -0.25
CA VAL A 67 4.29 -11.22 0.18
C VAL A 67 4.91 -10.21 -0.76
N LEU A 68 4.09 -9.35 -1.35
CA LEU A 68 4.51 -8.26 -2.21
C LEU A 68 4.20 -6.94 -1.50
N ALA A 69 5.24 -6.27 -1.02
CA ALA A 69 5.16 -4.96 -0.39
C ALA A 69 5.51 -3.87 -1.40
N PHE A 70 4.55 -3.00 -1.70
CA PHE A 70 4.70 -1.88 -2.62
C PHE A 70 4.68 -0.57 -1.86
N CYS A 71 5.37 0.46 -2.37
CA CYS A 71 5.22 1.83 -1.87
C CYS A 71 5.74 2.86 -2.87
N GLY A 72 5.59 4.15 -2.53
CA GLY A 72 6.27 5.26 -3.17
C GLY A 72 7.62 5.50 -2.53
N GLY A 73 8.73 5.23 -3.24
CA GLY A 73 10.09 5.62 -2.87
C GLY A 73 10.33 7.08 -3.28
N ARG A 74 10.64 7.95 -2.32
CA ARG A 74 10.80 9.39 -2.50
C ARG A 74 12.27 9.76 -2.41
N VAL A 75 12.83 10.26 -3.50
CA VAL A 75 14.28 10.51 -3.62
C VAL A 75 14.71 11.67 -2.73
N ASP A 76 14.05 12.80 -2.82
CA ASP A 76 14.54 14.04 -2.19
C ASP A 76 14.07 14.24 -0.74
N ASN A 77 12.81 13.92 -0.46
CA ASN A 77 12.16 14.18 0.85
C ASN A 77 10.81 13.45 0.96
N CYS A 78 10.12 13.57 2.10
CA CYS A 78 8.82 12.92 2.33
C CYS A 78 7.60 13.64 1.74
N ARG A 79 7.75 14.64 0.87
CA ARG A 79 6.62 15.37 0.26
C ARG A 79 5.93 14.53 -0.82
N ASP A 80 4.72 14.90 -1.19
CA ASP A 80 3.92 14.21 -2.22
C ASP A 80 4.26 14.64 -3.66
N GLU A 81 5.28 15.44 -3.83
CA GLU A 81 5.78 16.03 -5.08
C GLU A 81 7.28 15.74 -5.24
N GLY A 82 7.79 15.91 -6.46
CA GLY A 82 9.18 15.65 -6.79
C GLY A 82 9.41 14.25 -7.35
N ASN A 83 10.65 13.77 -7.29
CA ASN A 83 11.02 12.46 -7.79
C ASN A 83 10.50 11.35 -6.86
N ILE A 84 9.49 10.64 -7.30
CA ILE A 84 8.86 9.53 -6.57
C ILE A 84 8.71 8.35 -7.52
N ASP A 85 9.21 7.19 -7.10
CA ASP A 85 9.14 5.94 -7.84
C ASP A 85 8.14 4.97 -7.20
N VAL A 86 7.51 4.14 -8.01
CA VAL A 86 6.81 2.95 -7.51
C VAL A 86 7.84 1.85 -7.32
N VAL A 87 7.96 1.38 -6.08
CA VAL A 87 8.92 0.34 -5.72
C VAL A 87 8.25 -0.87 -5.09
N LEU A 88 8.93 -2.02 -5.18
CA LEU A 88 8.50 -3.33 -4.68
C LEU A 88 9.63 -4.03 -3.94
N ARG A 89 9.31 -4.66 -2.81
CA ARG A 89 10.08 -5.77 -2.24
C ARG A 89 9.20 -6.99 -2.09
N ARG A 90 9.79 -8.17 -2.31
CA ARG A 90 9.12 -9.47 -2.22
C ARG A 90 9.69 -10.28 -1.07
N SER A 91 8.83 -11.06 -0.41
CA SER A 91 9.22 -12.02 0.61
C SER A 91 8.58 -13.38 0.31
N SER A 92 9.39 -14.43 0.26
CA SER A 92 8.93 -15.82 0.07
C SER A 92 8.83 -16.60 1.39
N ASP A 93 9.15 -15.97 2.52
CA ASP A 93 9.19 -16.60 3.85
C ASP A 93 8.19 -15.98 4.84
N GLY A 94 7.11 -15.39 4.30
CA GLY A 94 6.02 -14.81 5.09
C GLY A 94 6.38 -13.49 5.76
N GLY A 95 7.29 -12.72 5.18
CA GLY A 95 7.69 -11.39 5.65
C GLY A 95 8.85 -11.40 6.65
N ARG A 96 9.57 -12.53 6.81
CA ARG A 96 10.76 -12.59 7.69
C ARG A 96 11.96 -11.93 7.06
N SER A 97 12.18 -12.16 5.78
CA SER A 97 13.22 -11.53 4.98
C SER A 97 12.66 -10.97 3.68
N TRP A 98 13.37 -10.01 3.10
CA TRP A 98 12.94 -9.28 1.92
C TRP A 98 14.00 -9.33 0.83
N GLY A 99 13.57 -9.63 -0.38
CA GLY A 99 14.41 -9.62 -1.57
C GLY A 99 14.89 -8.21 -1.96
N PRO A 100 15.63 -8.10 -3.06
CA PRO A 100 16.13 -6.82 -3.54
C PRO A 100 14.99 -5.84 -3.85
N LEU A 101 15.28 -4.55 -3.72
CA LEU A 101 14.38 -3.48 -4.13
C LEU A 101 14.24 -3.47 -5.65
N GLN A 102 13.00 -3.50 -6.14
CA GLN A 102 12.68 -3.38 -7.56
C GLN A 102 12.01 -2.03 -7.81
N VAL A 103 12.45 -1.30 -8.82
CA VAL A 103 11.79 -0.08 -9.30
C VAL A 103 10.84 -0.47 -10.44
N LEU A 104 9.54 -0.29 -10.23
CA LEU A 104 8.50 -0.68 -11.18
C LEU A 104 8.06 0.46 -12.10
N ALA A 105 8.13 1.68 -11.61
CA ALA A 105 7.87 2.88 -12.40
C ALA A 105 8.71 4.04 -11.89
N ASN A 106 9.40 4.70 -12.81
CA ASN A 106 10.21 5.89 -12.60
C ASN A 106 10.04 6.83 -13.80
N ASP A 107 9.94 8.13 -13.55
CA ASP A 107 9.96 9.16 -14.60
C ASP A 107 10.63 10.45 -14.10
N GLY A 108 11.75 10.30 -13.39
CA GLY A 108 12.54 11.41 -12.87
C GLY A 108 11.71 12.37 -12.02
N PRO A 109 11.58 13.67 -12.40
CA PRO A 109 10.86 14.64 -11.60
C PRO A 109 9.33 14.45 -11.59
N ASN A 110 8.80 13.57 -12.43
CA ASN A 110 7.38 13.27 -12.53
C ASN A 110 6.99 12.15 -11.56
N PRO A 111 6.26 12.43 -10.46
CA PRO A 111 5.93 11.41 -9.49
C PRO A 111 5.18 10.21 -10.08
N CYS A 112 5.73 9.00 -9.89
CA CYS A 112 5.04 7.72 -9.99
C CYS A 112 4.68 7.27 -8.58
N LYS A 113 3.39 7.21 -8.23
CA LYS A 113 2.98 7.04 -6.81
C LYS A 113 1.66 6.31 -6.63
N ILE A 114 1.38 5.95 -5.37
CA ILE A 114 0.17 5.26 -4.94
C ILE A 114 0.03 3.91 -5.68
N PRO A 115 0.94 2.96 -5.47
CA PRO A 115 0.77 1.61 -5.96
C PRO A 115 -0.44 0.95 -5.32
N LEU A 116 -1.30 0.35 -6.14
CA LEU A 116 -2.51 -0.33 -5.72
C LEU A 116 -2.56 -1.70 -6.40
N PRO A 117 -2.18 -2.79 -5.70
CA PRO A 117 -2.23 -4.14 -6.23
C PRO A 117 -3.64 -4.73 -6.20
N VAL A 118 -3.92 -5.63 -7.14
CA VAL A 118 -5.09 -6.52 -7.14
C VAL A 118 -4.63 -7.92 -7.53
N VAL A 119 -4.86 -8.91 -6.67
CA VAL A 119 -4.57 -10.32 -6.99
C VAL A 119 -5.79 -10.93 -7.65
N LEU A 120 -5.64 -11.43 -8.87
CA LEU A 120 -6.70 -12.10 -9.62
C LEU A 120 -6.67 -13.61 -9.39
N PRO A 121 -7.82 -14.29 -9.48
CA PRO A 121 -7.84 -15.74 -9.56
C PRO A 121 -6.96 -16.25 -10.72
N GLY A 122 -6.18 -17.30 -10.45
CA GLY A 122 -5.17 -17.81 -11.38
C GLY A 122 -3.80 -17.17 -11.26
N GLY A 123 -3.58 -16.31 -10.23
CA GLY A 123 -2.25 -15.83 -9.80
C GLY A 123 -1.74 -14.56 -10.49
N ARG A 124 -2.46 -14.05 -11.50
CA ARG A 124 -2.10 -12.73 -12.07
C ARG A 124 -2.23 -11.63 -11.03
N ILE A 125 -1.27 -10.74 -10.98
CA ILE A 125 -1.29 -9.56 -10.11
C ILE A 125 -1.36 -8.33 -10.98
N LEU A 126 -2.44 -7.55 -10.88
CA LEU A 126 -2.50 -6.21 -11.46
C LEU A 126 -1.85 -5.21 -10.49
N LEU A 127 -1.22 -4.19 -11.04
CA LEU A 127 -0.74 -3.04 -10.30
C LEU A 127 -1.20 -1.76 -11.00
N LEU A 128 -1.98 -0.97 -10.28
CA LEU A 128 -2.38 0.36 -10.72
C LEU A 128 -1.53 1.40 -9.98
N TRP A 129 -1.22 2.52 -10.64
CA TRP A 129 -0.54 3.66 -9.98
C TRP A 129 -0.81 4.97 -10.71
N LEU A 130 -0.54 6.08 -10.02
CA LEU A 130 -0.68 7.42 -10.59
C LEU A 130 0.67 7.95 -11.07
N TRP A 131 0.67 8.50 -12.28
CA TRP A 131 1.71 9.38 -12.79
C TRP A 131 1.21 10.82 -12.74
N ASN A 132 2.03 11.74 -12.27
CA ASN A 132 1.73 13.17 -12.27
C ASN A 132 2.78 13.91 -13.06
N ALA A 133 2.38 14.94 -13.80
CA ALA A 133 3.33 15.88 -14.34
C ALA A 133 3.99 16.67 -13.21
N SER A 134 5.29 16.90 -13.33
CA SER A 134 6.01 17.83 -12.46
C SER A 134 5.44 19.22 -12.60
N VAL A 135 5.36 19.96 -11.49
CA VAL A 135 4.89 21.37 -11.47
C VAL A 135 5.82 22.34 -12.21
N GLN A 136 6.97 21.87 -12.69
CA GLN A 136 7.97 22.70 -13.35
C GLN A 136 7.57 23.16 -14.77
N ARG A 137 6.59 22.51 -15.40
CA ARG A 137 6.08 22.90 -16.73
C ARG A 137 4.65 23.41 -16.62
N GLU A 138 4.41 24.68 -16.92
CA GLU A 138 3.07 25.29 -16.88
C GLU A 138 2.05 24.53 -17.72
N ALA A 139 2.42 24.11 -18.94
CA ALA A 139 1.55 23.36 -19.86
C ALA A 139 1.13 21.97 -19.33
N ASP A 140 1.89 21.42 -18.39
CA ASP A 140 1.64 20.09 -17.81
C ASP A 140 1.06 20.15 -16.39
N ARG A 141 0.93 21.37 -15.83
CA ARG A 141 0.42 21.57 -14.48
C ARG A 141 -0.94 20.89 -14.29
N GLY A 142 -1.00 19.99 -13.32
CA GLY A 142 -2.21 19.26 -13.00
C GLY A 142 -2.49 18.03 -13.87
N LYS A 143 -1.71 17.74 -14.91
CA LYS A 143 -1.87 16.47 -15.65
C LYS A 143 -1.58 15.30 -14.74
N ARG A 144 -2.50 14.33 -14.73
CA ARG A 144 -2.39 13.11 -13.95
C ARG A 144 -2.96 11.96 -14.75
N PHE A 145 -2.22 10.86 -14.79
CA PHE A 145 -2.60 9.65 -15.51
C PHE A 145 -2.69 8.47 -14.54
N LEU A 146 -3.72 7.64 -14.74
CA LEU A 146 -3.84 6.36 -14.10
C LEU A 146 -3.30 5.29 -15.03
N ARG A 147 -2.30 4.58 -14.54
CA ARG A 147 -1.62 3.52 -15.28
C ARG A 147 -1.89 2.17 -14.66
N VAL A 148 -1.89 1.13 -15.49
CA VAL A 148 -2.03 -0.27 -15.07
C VAL A 148 -0.99 -1.14 -15.76
N THR A 149 -0.44 -2.10 -15.01
CA THR A 149 0.40 -3.20 -15.48
C THR A 149 0.00 -4.50 -14.81
N HIS A 150 0.64 -5.61 -15.18
CA HIS A 150 0.44 -6.89 -14.52
C HIS A 150 1.72 -7.71 -14.45
N SER A 151 1.74 -8.66 -13.55
CA SER A 151 2.71 -9.73 -13.43
C SER A 151 2.00 -11.08 -13.47
N ASP A 152 2.55 -12.03 -14.23
CA ASP A 152 2.09 -13.43 -14.32
C ASP A 152 3.05 -14.41 -13.63
N ASP A 153 4.15 -13.91 -13.08
CA ASP A 153 5.23 -14.67 -12.47
C ASP A 153 5.48 -14.30 -11.00
N ASP A 154 4.39 -13.99 -10.28
CA ASP A 154 4.44 -13.72 -8.85
C ASP A 154 5.24 -12.44 -8.48
N GLY A 155 5.20 -11.43 -9.36
CA GLY A 155 5.86 -10.14 -9.18
C GLY A 155 7.35 -10.14 -9.49
N LEU A 156 7.88 -11.18 -10.16
CA LEU A 156 9.29 -11.21 -10.60
C LEU A 156 9.51 -10.28 -11.78
N SER A 157 8.61 -10.29 -12.75
CA SER A 157 8.61 -9.37 -13.89
C SER A 157 7.23 -8.74 -14.11
N TRP A 158 7.22 -7.60 -14.81
CA TRP A 158 6.03 -6.80 -15.03
C TRP A 158 5.89 -6.42 -16.49
N ALA A 159 4.70 -6.56 -17.03
CA ALA A 159 4.37 -6.15 -18.38
C ALA A 159 4.49 -4.63 -18.55
N ARG A 160 4.60 -4.17 -19.81
CA ARG A 160 4.57 -2.73 -20.10
C ARG A 160 3.24 -2.12 -19.61
N SER A 161 3.32 -1.04 -18.88
CA SER A 161 2.15 -0.33 -18.40
C SER A 161 1.39 0.38 -19.50
N ARG A 162 0.07 0.49 -19.35
CA ARG A 162 -0.82 1.27 -20.21
C ARG A 162 -1.57 2.35 -19.44
N ASP A 163 -1.96 3.41 -20.12
CA ASP A 163 -2.77 4.49 -19.59
C ASP A 163 -4.26 4.11 -19.71
N ILE A 164 -5.03 4.27 -18.65
CA ILE A 164 -6.46 4.02 -18.60
C ILE A 164 -7.25 5.28 -18.19
N THR A 165 -6.62 6.43 -18.12
CA THR A 165 -7.19 7.67 -17.57
C THR A 165 -8.51 8.05 -18.22
N GLU A 166 -8.59 8.00 -19.55
CA GLU A 166 -9.80 8.41 -20.29
C GLU A 166 -10.99 7.45 -20.07
N GLN A 167 -10.74 6.22 -19.63
CA GLN A 167 -11.80 5.26 -19.30
C GLN A 167 -12.43 5.53 -17.92
N VAL A 168 -11.71 6.22 -17.04
CA VAL A 168 -12.04 6.32 -15.62
C VAL A 168 -12.15 7.76 -15.09
N ARG A 169 -12.12 8.74 -15.99
CA ARG A 169 -12.31 10.16 -15.64
C ARG A 169 -13.52 10.73 -16.38
N LEU A 170 -14.53 11.13 -15.63
CA LEU A 170 -15.72 11.72 -16.20
C LEU A 170 -15.47 13.20 -16.58
N PRO A 171 -16.18 13.72 -17.61
CA PRO A 171 -16.15 15.14 -17.93
C PRO A 171 -16.48 16.02 -16.71
N GLY A 172 -15.80 17.15 -16.59
CA GLY A 172 -16.01 18.10 -15.49
C GLY A 172 -15.24 17.77 -14.20
N TRP A 173 -14.61 16.58 -14.09
CA TRP A 173 -13.74 16.29 -12.97
C TRP A 173 -12.42 17.06 -13.07
N LYS A 174 -11.93 17.56 -11.92
CA LYS A 174 -10.60 18.17 -11.87
C LYS A 174 -9.53 17.14 -12.27
N PRO A 175 -8.40 17.59 -12.84
CA PRO A 175 -7.26 16.70 -13.12
C PRO A 175 -6.74 15.96 -11.87
N TRP A 176 -7.00 16.50 -10.69
CA TRP A 176 -6.66 15.89 -9.41
C TRP A 176 -7.54 14.69 -9.11
N TYR A 177 -7.14 13.55 -9.66
CA TYR A 177 -7.76 12.25 -9.56
C TYR A 177 -6.88 11.33 -8.71
N GLY A 178 -7.45 10.36 -7.98
CA GLY A 178 -6.70 9.44 -7.12
C GLY A 178 -7.31 8.04 -7.06
N ILE A 179 -6.50 7.07 -6.67
CA ILE A 179 -6.93 5.72 -6.32
C ILE A 179 -6.54 5.43 -4.88
N GLY A 180 -7.22 4.53 -4.18
CA GLY A 180 -6.90 4.06 -2.85
C GLY A 180 -6.45 5.14 -1.87
N PRO A 181 -5.25 5.05 -1.28
CA PRO A 181 -4.23 3.98 -1.32
C PRO A 181 -4.66 2.65 -0.69
N GLY A 182 -3.87 1.60 -0.92
CA GLY A 182 -4.11 0.26 -0.44
C GLY A 182 -4.25 -0.73 -1.59
N HIS A 183 -5.22 -1.63 -1.53
CA HIS A 183 -5.47 -2.65 -2.55
C HIS A 183 -6.85 -2.54 -3.19
N GLY A 184 -7.03 -3.19 -4.35
CA GLY A 184 -8.34 -3.47 -4.94
C GLY A 184 -8.72 -4.93 -4.73
N ILE A 185 -9.98 -5.27 -5.01
CA ILE A 185 -10.52 -6.61 -4.79
C ILE A 185 -11.11 -7.21 -6.06
N VAL A 186 -11.23 -8.54 -6.08
CA VAL A 186 -12.08 -9.26 -7.02
C VAL A 186 -13.29 -9.76 -6.25
N LYS A 187 -14.50 -9.40 -6.70
CA LYS A 187 -15.74 -9.88 -6.09
C LYS A 187 -15.86 -11.39 -6.20
N ARG A 188 -16.29 -12.02 -5.10
CA ARG A 188 -16.50 -13.47 -5.02
C ARG A 188 -17.97 -13.85 -5.11
N LEU A 189 -18.85 -12.97 -4.67
CA LEU A 189 -20.28 -13.21 -4.53
C LEU A 189 -21.08 -12.43 -5.59
N ALA A 190 -22.29 -12.94 -5.91
CA ALA A 190 -23.26 -12.20 -6.69
C ALA A 190 -23.75 -10.95 -5.93
N PRO A 191 -24.17 -9.88 -6.63
CA PRO A 191 -24.09 -9.72 -8.09
C PRO A 191 -22.66 -9.43 -8.55
N ALA A 192 -22.37 -9.66 -9.81
CA ALA A 192 -21.09 -9.37 -10.47
C ALA A 192 -19.86 -10.09 -9.86
N ALA A 193 -19.99 -11.38 -9.51
CA ALA A 193 -18.85 -12.22 -9.14
C ALA A 193 -17.80 -12.22 -10.28
N GLY A 194 -16.52 -12.13 -9.93
CA GLY A 194 -15.40 -11.98 -10.88
C GLY A 194 -15.04 -10.53 -11.24
N ARG A 195 -15.89 -9.56 -10.90
CA ARG A 195 -15.63 -8.13 -11.13
C ARG A 195 -14.45 -7.66 -10.29
N ILE A 196 -13.53 -6.93 -10.91
CA ILE A 196 -12.49 -6.19 -10.21
C ILE A 196 -13.06 -4.85 -9.75
N VAL A 197 -12.83 -4.51 -8.49
CA VAL A 197 -13.27 -3.26 -7.88
C VAL A 197 -12.07 -2.55 -7.26
N VAL A 198 -11.83 -1.31 -7.70
CA VAL A 198 -10.75 -0.46 -7.21
C VAL A 198 -11.34 0.79 -6.57
N PRO A 199 -10.98 1.11 -5.31
CA PRO A 199 -11.43 2.34 -4.67
C PRO A 199 -10.69 3.54 -5.27
N ALA A 200 -11.41 4.64 -5.50
CA ALA A 200 -10.87 5.84 -6.14
C ALA A 200 -11.54 7.11 -5.61
N ARG A 201 -10.98 8.26 -5.93
CA ARG A 201 -11.49 9.58 -5.56
C ARG A 201 -11.34 10.58 -6.69
N HIS A 202 -12.25 11.55 -6.73
CA HIS A 202 -12.21 12.66 -7.66
C HIS A 202 -12.59 13.97 -6.96
N SER A 203 -12.42 15.08 -7.65
CA SER A 203 -12.91 16.38 -7.20
C SER A 203 -13.65 17.06 -8.35
N VAL A 204 -14.72 17.75 -8.01
CA VAL A 204 -15.52 18.56 -8.96
C VAL A 204 -15.42 20.02 -8.51
N PRO A 205 -15.26 20.99 -9.44
CA PRO A 205 -15.29 22.40 -9.09
C PRO A 205 -16.58 22.77 -8.34
N GLY A 206 -16.45 23.46 -7.21
CA GLY A 206 -17.59 23.94 -6.41
C GLY A 206 -18.25 22.90 -5.50
N THR A 207 -18.05 21.59 -5.70
CA THR A 207 -18.72 20.54 -4.90
C THR A 207 -17.76 19.70 -4.03
N GLY A 208 -16.45 19.96 -4.13
CA GLY A 208 -15.45 19.26 -3.31
C GLY A 208 -15.07 17.87 -3.83
N SER A 209 -14.51 17.05 -2.93
CA SER A 209 -14.06 15.68 -3.25
C SER A 209 -15.11 14.63 -2.94
N ALA A 210 -15.12 13.55 -3.71
CA ALA A 210 -15.92 12.37 -3.46
C ALA A 210 -15.13 11.09 -3.78
N SER A 211 -15.36 10.06 -2.98
CA SER A 211 -14.92 8.71 -3.24
C SER A 211 -15.82 8.02 -4.25
N HIS A 212 -15.29 7.07 -5.00
CA HIS A 212 -16.04 6.28 -5.97
C HIS A 212 -15.34 4.94 -6.23
N LEU A 213 -15.95 4.10 -7.03
CA LEU A 213 -15.39 2.82 -7.46
C LEU A 213 -14.96 2.89 -8.93
N LEU A 214 -13.91 2.17 -9.28
CA LEU A 214 -13.58 1.78 -10.64
C LEU A 214 -13.86 0.31 -10.79
N LEU A 215 -14.44 -0.07 -11.91
CA LEU A 215 -14.90 -1.42 -12.20
C LEU A 215 -14.26 -1.96 -13.48
N SER A 216 -13.91 -3.24 -13.46
CA SER A 216 -13.50 -3.99 -14.65
C SER A 216 -14.14 -5.38 -14.61
N ASP A 217 -14.77 -5.79 -15.72
CA ASP A 217 -15.47 -7.06 -15.84
C ASP A 217 -14.73 -8.06 -16.79
N ASP A 218 -13.53 -7.70 -17.25
CA ASP A 218 -12.73 -8.41 -18.25
C ASP A 218 -11.28 -8.69 -17.81
N GLY A 219 -11.05 -8.84 -16.50
CA GLY A 219 -9.73 -9.12 -15.96
C GLY A 219 -8.77 -7.94 -16.01
N GLY A 220 -9.29 -6.71 -16.01
CA GLY A 220 -8.51 -5.46 -16.01
C GLY A 220 -8.14 -4.97 -17.41
N GLN A 221 -8.74 -5.51 -18.49
CA GLN A 221 -8.47 -5.04 -19.85
C GLN A 221 -9.17 -3.70 -20.13
N SER A 222 -10.42 -3.54 -19.72
CA SER A 222 -11.15 -2.28 -19.77
C SER A 222 -11.66 -1.87 -18.40
N TRP A 223 -11.88 -0.56 -18.23
CA TRP A 223 -12.25 0.03 -16.97
C TRP A 223 -13.36 1.06 -17.17
N ARG A 224 -14.17 1.25 -16.13
CA ARG A 224 -15.19 2.29 -16.08
C ARG A 224 -15.39 2.81 -14.68
N VAL A 225 -15.98 3.98 -14.57
CA VAL A 225 -16.43 4.55 -13.30
C VAL A 225 -17.68 3.79 -12.84
N GLY A 226 -17.68 3.37 -11.59
CA GLY A 226 -18.82 2.78 -10.90
C GLY A 226 -19.46 3.77 -9.92
N ALA A 227 -20.01 3.24 -8.84
CA ALA A 227 -20.75 3.98 -7.83
C ALA A 227 -19.94 5.13 -7.21
N ILE A 228 -20.56 6.30 -7.08
CA ILE A 228 -20.00 7.51 -6.46
C ILE A 228 -20.64 7.71 -5.09
N ALA A 229 -19.83 7.92 -4.03
CA ALA A 229 -20.30 8.19 -2.69
C ALA A 229 -21.07 9.52 -2.62
N GLY A 230 -22.23 9.49 -1.98
CA GLY A 230 -23.09 10.67 -1.81
C GLY A 230 -22.59 11.66 -0.75
N TYR A 231 -21.84 11.16 0.26
CA TYR A 231 -21.32 12.01 1.34
C TYR A 231 -20.07 12.78 0.90
N ARG A 232 -20.03 14.08 1.25
CA ARG A 232 -18.91 14.99 0.94
C ARG A 232 -18.50 15.82 2.16
N PRO A 233 -17.21 16.13 2.39
CA PRO A 233 -16.09 15.61 1.62
C PRO A 233 -15.81 14.14 1.92
N SER A 234 -15.51 13.35 0.92
CA SER A 234 -14.92 12.03 1.04
C SER A 234 -13.73 11.91 0.08
N SER A 235 -12.71 11.17 0.49
CA SER A 235 -11.42 11.22 -0.19
C SER A 235 -10.78 9.83 -0.31
N GLU A 236 -9.56 9.64 0.18
CA GLU A 236 -8.85 8.36 0.17
C GLU A 236 -9.71 7.24 0.77
N CYS A 237 -9.84 6.14 0.05
CA CYS A 237 -10.81 5.11 0.38
C CYS A 237 -10.28 3.70 0.15
N THR A 238 -10.94 2.75 0.77
CA THR A 238 -10.69 1.32 0.70
C THR A 238 -12.01 0.59 0.53
N VAL A 239 -12.00 -0.60 -0.07
CA VAL A 239 -13.22 -1.35 -0.40
C VAL A 239 -13.14 -2.79 0.10
N ALA A 240 -14.26 -3.32 0.59
CA ALA A 240 -14.41 -4.72 0.94
C ALA A 240 -15.75 -5.26 0.44
N GLU A 241 -15.80 -6.55 0.15
CA GLU A 241 -17.02 -7.28 -0.15
C GLU A 241 -17.63 -7.82 1.14
N LEU A 242 -18.93 -7.61 1.32
CA LEU A 242 -19.70 -8.11 2.46
C LEU A 242 -20.25 -9.51 2.20
N GLY A 243 -20.73 -10.18 3.24
CA GLY A 243 -21.19 -11.56 3.14
C GLY A 243 -22.48 -11.75 2.35
N ASP A 244 -23.22 -10.68 2.09
CA ASP A 244 -24.40 -10.66 1.21
C ASP A 244 -24.09 -10.30 -0.25
N GLY A 245 -22.80 -10.08 -0.58
CA GLY A 245 -22.34 -9.66 -1.89
C GLY A 245 -22.32 -8.16 -2.12
N SER A 246 -22.79 -7.37 -1.15
CA SER A 246 -22.67 -5.91 -1.19
C SER A 246 -21.20 -5.47 -1.09
N LEU A 247 -20.91 -4.25 -1.50
CA LEU A 247 -19.61 -3.61 -1.34
C LEU A 247 -19.68 -2.52 -0.29
N MET A 248 -18.71 -2.50 0.63
CA MET A 248 -18.48 -1.40 1.57
C MET A 248 -17.30 -0.57 1.07
N LEU A 249 -17.54 0.69 0.74
CA LEU A 249 -16.50 1.69 0.49
C LEU A 249 -16.33 2.52 1.76
N ASN A 250 -15.15 2.45 2.38
CA ASN A 250 -14.81 3.18 3.59
C ASN A 250 -13.84 4.31 3.25
N SER A 251 -14.22 5.55 3.50
CA SER A 251 -13.55 6.75 3.01
C SER A 251 -13.03 7.62 4.13
N ARG A 252 -11.87 8.23 3.90
CA ARG A 252 -11.35 9.33 4.68
C ARG A 252 -12.26 10.55 4.56
N SER A 253 -12.51 11.22 5.68
CA SER A 253 -13.23 12.48 5.79
C SER A 253 -12.61 13.35 6.89
N ASP A 254 -13.41 14.05 7.67
CA ASP A 254 -12.96 14.96 8.72
C ASP A 254 -13.39 14.42 10.10
N GLY A 255 -12.48 13.73 10.77
CA GLY A 255 -12.66 13.23 12.15
C GLY A 255 -13.43 11.91 12.29
N GLN A 256 -14.21 11.51 11.29
CA GLN A 256 -14.92 10.23 11.23
C GLN A 256 -14.79 9.59 9.86
N ARG A 257 -14.76 8.26 9.81
CA ARG A 257 -14.81 7.53 8.55
C ARG A 257 -16.21 7.62 7.95
N VAL A 258 -16.28 7.72 6.63
CA VAL A 258 -17.54 7.63 5.89
C VAL A 258 -17.66 6.24 5.28
N VAL A 259 -18.76 5.58 5.57
CA VAL A 259 -19.13 4.27 5.02
C VAL A 259 -20.20 4.46 3.95
N SER A 260 -19.95 3.92 2.76
CA SER A 260 -20.92 3.88 1.67
C SER A 260 -21.13 2.42 1.24
N ILE A 261 -22.39 2.03 1.01
CA ILE A 261 -22.77 0.65 0.65
C ILE A 261 -23.34 0.64 -0.76
N SER A 262 -22.85 -0.29 -1.57
CA SER A 262 -23.40 -0.65 -2.87
C SER A 262 -23.94 -2.08 -2.85
N GLN A 263 -25.17 -2.30 -3.29
CA GLN A 263 -25.86 -3.59 -3.27
C GLN A 263 -25.94 -4.26 -4.65
N ASP A 264 -25.55 -3.55 -5.68
CA ASP A 264 -25.67 -3.93 -7.09
C ASP A 264 -24.34 -4.24 -7.78
N GLY A 265 -23.32 -4.59 -6.98
CA GLY A 265 -21.99 -4.90 -7.48
C GLY A 265 -21.13 -3.69 -7.82
N GLY A 266 -21.43 -2.52 -7.25
CA GLY A 266 -20.65 -1.30 -7.42
C GLY A 266 -21.17 -0.33 -8.48
N GLU A 267 -22.40 -0.48 -8.96
CA GLU A 267 -22.98 0.43 -9.96
C GLU A 267 -23.52 1.71 -9.30
N MET A 268 -24.18 1.59 -8.14
CA MET A 268 -24.74 2.70 -7.39
C MET A 268 -24.49 2.54 -5.89
N MET A 269 -24.38 3.67 -5.16
CA MET A 269 -24.39 3.65 -3.70
C MET A 269 -25.82 3.72 -3.17
N ALA A 270 -26.21 2.71 -2.39
CA ALA A 270 -27.50 2.68 -1.72
C ALA A 270 -27.52 3.59 -0.47
N SER A 271 -26.36 3.77 0.19
CA SER A 271 -26.21 4.64 1.35
C SER A 271 -24.81 5.23 1.44
N SER A 272 -24.68 6.35 2.15
CA SER A 272 -23.38 6.98 2.43
C SER A 272 -23.53 7.86 3.67
N ALA A 273 -22.84 7.50 4.77
CA ALA A 273 -22.93 8.20 6.06
C ALA A 273 -21.64 8.06 6.88
N PRO A 274 -21.36 8.98 7.80
CA PRO A 274 -20.31 8.81 8.80
C PRO A 274 -20.56 7.60 9.71
N ASP A 275 -19.50 6.90 10.09
CA ASP A 275 -19.54 5.82 11.07
C ASP A 275 -18.92 6.31 12.39
N PRO A 276 -19.73 6.48 13.46
CA PRO A 276 -19.25 7.00 14.74
C PRO A 276 -18.31 6.05 15.49
N GLN A 277 -18.25 4.77 15.12
CA GLN A 277 -17.35 3.79 15.73
C GLN A 277 -15.92 3.90 15.16
N LEU A 278 -15.77 4.45 13.96
CA LEU A 278 -14.50 4.51 13.24
C LEU A 278 -13.93 5.94 13.26
N ILE A 279 -13.33 6.30 14.40
CA ILE A 279 -12.64 7.57 14.58
C ILE A 279 -11.39 7.62 13.71
N GLU A 280 -11.14 8.78 13.12
CA GLU A 280 -9.88 9.11 12.44
C GLU A 280 -9.32 10.45 12.95
N PRO A 281 -8.02 10.75 12.72
CA PRO A 281 -7.43 12.05 13.06
C PRO A 281 -8.17 13.24 12.45
N ALA A 282 -8.15 14.39 13.11
CA ALA A 282 -8.85 15.61 12.69
C ALA A 282 -8.58 16.04 11.24
N ASN A 283 -7.36 15.81 10.73
CA ASN A 283 -7.02 16.06 9.31
C ASN A 283 -7.21 14.82 8.42
N GLY A 284 -7.90 13.81 8.93
CA GLY A 284 -8.10 12.53 8.26
C GLY A 284 -6.81 11.73 8.05
N CYS A 285 -6.97 10.44 7.81
CA CYS A 285 -5.92 9.53 7.36
C CYS A 285 -6.52 8.45 6.47
N GLN A 286 -5.74 7.96 5.52
CA GLN A 286 -6.11 6.71 4.83
C GLN A 286 -6.20 5.58 5.85
N ALA A 287 -7.02 4.59 5.57
CA ALA A 287 -7.20 3.38 6.34
C ALA A 287 -7.26 2.17 5.41
N SER A 288 -7.05 0.98 5.94
CA SER A 288 -7.21 -0.27 5.18
C SER A 288 -8.39 -1.08 5.70
N LEU A 289 -9.16 -1.68 4.78
CA LEU A 289 -10.30 -2.54 5.04
C LEU A 289 -10.14 -3.83 4.23
N LEU A 290 -10.29 -4.97 4.87
CA LEU A 290 -10.11 -6.27 4.25
C LEU A 290 -11.30 -7.19 4.58
N THR A 291 -11.88 -7.84 3.56
CA THR A 291 -12.74 -9.00 3.77
C THR A 291 -11.86 -10.18 4.17
N TYR A 292 -11.89 -10.52 5.45
CA TYR A 292 -11.05 -11.58 6.01
C TYR A 292 -11.64 -12.97 5.78
N ALA A 293 -12.95 -13.13 5.99
CA ALA A 293 -13.66 -14.39 5.78
C ALA A 293 -15.14 -14.14 5.50
N PHE A 294 -15.76 -15.09 4.79
CA PHE A 294 -17.21 -15.15 4.63
C PHE A 294 -17.78 -16.23 5.55
N GLY A 295 -18.79 -15.88 6.32
CA GLY A 295 -19.57 -16.80 7.15
C GLY A 295 -20.70 -17.48 6.37
N ALA A 296 -21.20 -18.59 6.90
CA ALA A 296 -22.31 -19.32 6.29
C ALA A 296 -23.66 -18.56 6.36
N ASP A 297 -23.78 -17.61 7.23
CA ASP A 297 -24.97 -16.79 7.51
C ASP A 297 -25.04 -15.49 6.67
N ARG A 298 -24.27 -15.41 5.59
CA ARG A 298 -24.12 -14.21 4.74
C ARG A 298 -23.52 -13.01 5.49
N GLN A 299 -22.75 -13.27 6.55
CA GLN A 299 -21.96 -12.27 7.22
C GLN A 299 -20.50 -12.36 6.76
N ALA A 300 -19.83 -11.23 6.64
CA ALA A 300 -18.39 -11.19 6.45
C ALA A 300 -17.70 -10.81 7.76
N THR A 301 -16.58 -11.47 8.02
CA THR A 301 -15.60 -10.98 8.97
C THR A 301 -14.70 -9.98 8.26
N LEU A 302 -14.65 -8.76 8.77
CA LEU A 302 -13.84 -7.67 8.23
C LEU A 302 -12.71 -7.31 9.20
N LEU A 303 -11.57 -6.94 8.65
CA LEU A 303 -10.48 -6.27 9.38
C LEU A 303 -10.39 -4.82 8.92
N PHE A 304 -10.19 -3.91 9.89
CA PHE A 304 -10.01 -2.48 9.63
C PHE A 304 -8.81 -1.94 10.40
N ALA A 305 -7.86 -1.31 9.70
CA ALA A 305 -6.64 -0.74 10.27
C ALA A 305 -6.55 0.76 10.00
N ASN A 306 -6.43 1.54 11.07
CA ASN A 306 -6.23 2.98 10.98
C ASN A 306 -5.57 3.56 12.24
N PRO A 307 -4.97 4.78 12.20
CA PRO A 307 -4.67 5.54 13.41
C PRO A 307 -5.99 5.94 14.09
N ALA A 308 -6.17 5.50 15.34
CA ALA A 308 -7.41 5.67 16.10
C ALA A 308 -7.29 6.74 17.20
N ASP A 309 -6.63 7.81 16.87
CA ASP A 309 -6.50 9.00 17.71
C ASP A 309 -7.28 10.15 17.04
N PRO A 310 -8.09 10.92 17.78
CA PRO A 310 -8.93 11.96 17.18
C PRO A 310 -8.16 13.19 16.68
N LEU A 311 -6.89 13.35 17.09
CA LEU A 311 -6.09 14.51 16.73
C LEU A 311 -4.88 14.18 15.85
N LEU A 312 -4.21 13.06 16.13
CA LEU A 312 -2.90 12.73 15.57
C LEU A 312 -2.90 11.38 14.86
N ARG A 313 -1.96 11.19 13.95
CA ARG A 313 -1.71 9.88 13.32
C ARG A 313 -0.89 8.98 14.26
N THR A 314 -1.51 8.61 15.38
CA THR A 314 -0.97 7.73 16.43
C THR A 314 -2.00 6.69 16.82
N ASN A 315 -1.67 5.83 17.78
CA ASN A 315 -2.59 4.81 18.27
C ASN A 315 -3.15 3.91 17.15
N GLY A 316 -2.27 3.41 16.27
CA GLY A 316 -2.67 2.49 15.19
C GLY A 316 -3.39 1.27 15.74
N ARG A 317 -4.62 1.03 15.27
CA ARG A 317 -5.48 -0.07 15.72
C ARG A 317 -5.95 -0.93 14.57
N LEU A 318 -5.92 -2.24 14.79
CA LEU A 318 -6.58 -3.25 13.98
C LEU A 318 -7.84 -3.70 14.69
N ARG A 319 -8.99 -3.44 14.07
CA ARG A 319 -10.31 -3.81 14.56
C ARG A 319 -10.90 -4.93 13.72
N LEU A 320 -11.79 -5.70 14.31
CA LEU A 320 -12.52 -6.79 13.69
C LEU A 320 -14.02 -6.53 13.78
N SER A 321 -14.73 -6.78 12.68
CA SER A 321 -16.19 -6.89 12.64
C SER A 321 -16.55 -8.28 12.16
N ARG A 322 -17.61 -8.89 12.73
CA ARG A 322 -18.13 -10.21 12.36
C ARG A 322 -19.52 -10.16 11.72
N ASP A 323 -20.03 -8.97 11.49
CA ASP A 323 -21.40 -8.69 11.11
C ASP A 323 -21.53 -7.68 9.96
N ASN A 324 -20.68 -7.83 8.94
CA ASN A 324 -20.64 -6.94 7.77
C ASN A 324 -20.31 -5.48 8.13
N GLY A 325 -19.50 -5.24 9.15
CA GLY A 325 -19.10 -3.89 9.55
C GLY A 325 -20.13 -3.10 10.34
N ARG A 326 -21.18 -3.74 10.86
CA ARG A 326 -22.19 -3.07 11.70
C ARG A 326 -21.65 -2.76 13.09
N ASN A 327 -20.85 -3.67 13.64
CA ASN A 327 -20.20 -3.48 14.93
C ASN A 327 -18.70 -3.79 14.80
N TRP A 328 -17.88 -2.97 15.46
CA TRP A 328 -16.42 -3.10 15.45
C TRP A 328 -15.91 -3.41 16.86
N SER A 329 -15.02 -4.38 16.96
CA SER A 329 -14.34 -4.69 18.22
C SER A 329 -13.47 -3.49 18.65
N ARG A 330 -13.08 -3.48 19.94
CA ARG A 330 -12.08 -2.52 20.42
C ARG A 330 -10.74 -2.65 19.67
N GLY A 331 -10.45 -3.87 19.20
CA GLY A 331 -9.23 -4.21 18.49
C GLY A 331 -7.96 -4.10 19.34
N PHE A 332 -6.83 -4.38 18.72
CA PHE A 332 -5.52 -4.28 19.37
C PHE A 332 -4.62 -3.25 18.68
N GLY A 333 -3.66 -2.71 19.44
CA GLY A 333 -2.66 -1.76 18.93
C GLY A 333 -1.61 -2.44 18.07
N TYR A 334 -1.31 -1.88 16.90
CA TYR A 334 -0.21 -2.33 16.05
C TYR A 334 0.95 -1.34 16.00
N SER A 335 0.80 -0.14 16.53
CA SER A 335 1.87 0.85 16.65
C SER A 335 3.00 0.35 17.55
N GLN A 336 4.21 0.89 17.39
CA GLN A 336 5.38 0.52 18.18
C GLN A 336 5.27 0.89 19.67
N GLY A 337 4.45 1.90 20.00
CA GLY A 337 4.21 2.35 21.36
C GLY A 337 3.34 3.60 21.41
N PRO A 338 3.04 4.09 22.62
CA PRO A 338 2.28 5.34 22.80
C PRO A 338 2.98 6.51 22.11
N GLY A 339 2.21 7.29 21.32
CA GLY A 339 2.73 8.46 20.60
C GLY A 339 3.61 8.15 19.40
N SER A 340 3.87 6.88 19.07
CA SER A 340 4.55 6.54 17.81
C SER A 340 3.65 6.83 16.61
N PHE A 341 4.26 7.27 15.51
CA PHE A 341 3.55 7.55 14.28
C PHE A 341 2.99 6.26 13.67
N SER A 342 1.74 6.34 13.24
CA SER A 342 1.05 5.31 12.48
C SER A 342 0.30 6.00 11.35
N GLY A 343 0.84 5.89 10.14
CA GLY A 343 0.29 6.56 8.96
C GLY A 343 -0.62 5.65 8.14
N TYR A 344 -0.44 5.71 6.84
CA TYR A 344 -1.17 4.90 5.87
C TYR A 344 -0.82 3.42 6.05
N SER A 345 -1.79 2.57 5.80
CA SER A 345 -1.64 1.12 5.95
C SER A 345 -2.31 0.34 4.83
N ASP A 346 -1.92 -0.91 4.68
CA ASP A 346 -2.65 -1.86 3.85
C ASP A 346 -2.68 -3.25 4.50
N LEU A 347 -3.74 -3.99 4.23
CA LEU A 347 -4.03 -5.31 4.80
C LEU A 347 -4.09 -6.37 3.71
N ALA A 348 -3.61 -7.57 4.02
CA ALA A 348 -3.81 -8.77 3.21
C ALA A 348 -4.02 -9.98 4.13
N ARG A 349 -4.37 -11.15 3.56
CA ARG A 349 -4.56 -12.40 4.30
C ARG A 349 -3.71 -13.49 3.71
N PHE A 350 -3.05 -14.27 4.58
CA PHE A 350 -2.39 -15.52 4.21
C PHE A 350 -3.39 -16.69 4.12
N ALA A 351 -3.02 -17.73 3.39
CA ALA A 351 -3.84 -18.93 3.25
C ALA A 351 -4.05 -19.68 4.59
N ASP A 352 -3.06 -19.62 5.50
CA ASP A 352 -3.15 -20.22 6.83
C ASP A 352 -4.01 -19.43 7.82
N GLY A 353 -4.55 -18.30 7.40
CA GLY A 353 -5.43 -17.46 8.23
C GLY A 353 -4.72 -16.33 8.97
N ASP A 354 -3.40 -16.20 8.91
CA ASP A 354 -2.74 -15.02 9.45
C ASP A 354 -3.08 -13.77 8.63
N ALA A 355 -3.15 -12.61 9.28
CA ALA A 355 -3.24 -11.33 8.59
C ALA A 355 -1.86 -10.74 8.34
N ALA A 356 -1.73 -10.05 7.23
CA ALA A 356 -0.59 -9.20 6.90
C ALA A 356 -0.99 -7.73 7.00
N LEU A 357 -0.16 -6.92 7.62
CA LEU A 357 -0.32 -5.47 7.73
C LEU A 357 0.97 -4.80 7.26
N LEU A 358 0.86 -3.87 6.32
CA LEU A 358 1.94 -3.00 5.90
C LEU A 358 1.58 -1.56 6.31
N VAL A 359 2.45 -0.86 7.04
CA VAL A 359 2.10 0.44 7.65
C VAL A 359 3.25 1.42 7.64
N GLU A 360 2.97 2.69 7.31
CA GLU A 360 3.90 3.80 7.55
C GLU A 360 4.12 3.93 9.05
N SER A 361 5.37 3.83 9.48
CA SER A 361 5.75 3.82 10.89
C SER A 361 6.88 4.81 11.19
N GLY A 362 6.90 5.30 12.41
CA GLY A 362 7.93 6.18 12.91
C GLY A 362 7.92 6.25 14.43
N ALA A 363 9.08 6.53 15.02
CA ALA A 363 9.26 6.56 16.46
C ALA A 363 8.47 7.67 17.16
N SER A 364 8.08 8.73 16.42
CA SER A 364 7.31 9.85 16.97
C SER A 364 6.57 10.58 15.85
N HIS A 365 5.40 11.18 16.16
CA HIS A 365 4.72 12.11 15.27
C HIS A 365 5.36 13.51 15.29
N GLU A 366 6.30 13.78 16.19
CA GLU A 366 6.97 15.06 16.33
C GLU A 366 8.24 15.17 15.49
N LYS A 367 8.51 16.37 14.96
CA LYS A 367 9.81 16.73 14.41
C LYS A 367 10.75 17.07 15.55
N ARG A 368 11.74 16.22 15.83
CA ARG A 368 12.82 16.55 16.78
C ARG A 368 14.11 16.90 16.04
N ARG A 369 14.72 18.04 16.40
CA ARG A 369 16.05 18.51 15.92
C ARG A 369 16.21 18.47 14.40
N GLY A 370 15.20 18.91 13.64
CA GLY A 370 15.28 18.98 12.19
C GLY A 370 15.09 17.64 11.45
N LYS A 371 14.97 16.50 12.15
CA LYS A 371 14.63 15.20 11.55
C LYS A 371 13.14 14.93 11.70
N ASP A 372 12.47 14.65 10.59
CA ASP A 372 11.09 14.20 10.58
C ASP A 372 11.07 12.68 10.89
N ARG A 373 10.75 12.33 12.14
CA ARG A 373 10.68 10.93 12.60
C ARG A 373 9.31 10.29 12.44
N ARG A 374 8.42 10.93 11.70
CA ARG A 374 7.12 10.35 11.35
C ARG A 374 7.23 9.23 10.33
N HIS A 375 8.25 9.25 9.51
CA HIS A 375 8.43 8.31 8.41
C HIS A 375 9.81 7.64 8.51
N ASP A 376 10.03 6.87 9.60
CA ASP A 376 11.26 6.08 9.73
C ASP A 376 11.28 4.94 8.69
N GLY A 377 10.10 4.52 8.22
CA GLY A 377 9.97 3.52 7.16
C GLY A 377 8.56 2.98 7.01
N ILE A 378 8.45 1.87 6.29
CA ILE A 378 7.22 1.08 6.19
C ILE A 378 7.47 -0.27 6.84
N ALA A 379 6.74 -0.54 7.93
CA ALA A 379 6.84 -1.78 8.68
C ALA A 379 5.82 -2.80 8.18
N PHE A 380 6.25 -4.04 8.08
CA PHE A 380 5.41 -5.20 7.85
C PHE A 380 5.15 -5.93 9.18
N GLN A 381 3.92 -6.39 9.39
CA GLN A 381 3.54 -7.22 10.52
C GLN A 381 2.74 -8.44 10.02
N ARG A 382 3.16 -9.62 10.42
CA ARG A 382 2.36 -10.82 10.29
C ARG A 382 1.68 -11.10 11.64
N ILE A 383 0.35 -11.18 11.62
CA ILE A 383 -0.51 -11.20 12.81
C ILE A 383 -1.21 -12.56 12.85
N PRO A 384 -0.87 -13.42 13.82
CA PRO A 384 -1.47 -14.73 13.95
C PRO A 384 -3.00 -14.68 14.11
N PHE A 385 -3.70 -15.64 13.48
CA PHE A 385 -5.15 -15.78 13.60
C PHE A 385 -5.63 -15.82 15.05
N ALA A 386 -4.89 -16.48 15.93
CA ALA A 386 -5.23 -16.58 17.35
C ALA A 386 -5.36 -15.22 18.04
N LEU A 387 -4.58 -14.21 17.63
CA LEU A 387 -4.70 -12.84 18.15
C LEU A 387 -5.94 -12.13 17.61
N LEU A 388 -6.31 -12.40 16.35
CA LEU A 388 -7.51 -11.84 15.73
C LEU A 388 -8.79 -12.42 16.35
N ALA A 389 -8.76 -13.69 16.74
CA ALA A 389 -9.92 -14.36 17.35
C ALA A 389 -10.26 -13.84 18.75
N GLN A 390 -9.29 -13.27 19.46
CA GLN A 390 -9.43 -12.73 20.82
C GLN A 390 -9.81 -11.25 20.88
N SER A 391 -9.83 -10.56 19.75
CA SER A 391 -10.06 -9.09 19.66
C SER A 391 -11.60 -8.73 19.41
#